data_b127cbf0cc639a7aaa1cfa1dd75d2545
#
_entry.id   b127cbf0cc639a7aaa1cfa1dd75d2545
#
_cell.length_a   1.000
_cell.length_b   1.000
_cell.length_c   1.000
_cell.angle_alpha   90.00
_cell.angle_beta   90.00
_cell.angle_gamma   90.00
#
_symmetry.space_group_name_H-M   'P 1'
#
loop_
_entity.id
_entity.type
_entity.pdbx_description
1 polymer ?
#
loop_
_entity_poly.entity_id
_entity_poly.type
_entity_poly.pdbx_seq_one_letter_code
_entity_poly.pdbx_strand_id
1 'polypeptide(L)'
;MKTKQLLKFAAAVVALVGAVALMAQSGKIVATGTFHGAAHSTSGRATVYSGENGALTLRLTNFKTSNGPNLHVLLIAASDAEDNEDFLKKGIERVDLGSLKGNEGDQNYDIPAGTDPEKYKAVSIFCERFNVNFGAAPLAK
;
A
#
# COMPACT_ATOMS: atom_id res chain seq x y z
N MET A 1 -31.75 -42.33 7.44
CA MET A 1 -31.50 -41.40 8.55
C MET A 1 -30.04 -41.02 8.71
N LYS A 2 -29.10 -41.92 8.52
CA LYS A 2 -27.66 -41.62 8.65
C LYS A 2 -27.08 -40.73 7.53
N THR A 3 -27.70 -40.71 6.34
CA THR A 3 -27.27 -39.91 5.18
C THR A 3 -27.59 -38.41 5.31
N LYS A 4 -28.59 -38.02 6.11
CA LYS A 4 -28.92 -36.59 6.34
C LYS A 4 -27.94 -35.86 7.26
N GLN A 5 -27.22 -36.60 8.10
CA GLN A 5 -26.21 -36.00 9.00
C GLN A 5 -24.90 -35.69 8.30
N LEU A 6 -24.51 -36.45 7.29
CA LEU A 6 -23.29 -36.24 6.49
C LEU A 6 -23.36 -34.97 5.63
N LEU A 7 -24.55 -34.62 5.13
CA LEU A 7 -24.75 -33.39 4.35
C LEU A 7 -24.61 -32.11 5.16
N LYS A 8 -24.90 -32.16 6.47
CA LYS A 8 -24.76 -31.00 7.38
C LYS A 8 -23.29 -30.67 7.70
N PHE A 9 -22.41 -31.69 7.72
CA PHE A 9 -20.98 -31.46 7.96
C PHE A 9 -20.26 -30.81 6.77
N ALA A 10 -20.63 -31.16 5.55
CA ALA A 10 -20.03 -30.58 4.34
C ALA A 10 -20.32 -29.08 4.21
N ALA A 11 -21.53 -28.64 4.56
CA ALA A 11 -21.91 -27.23 4.52
C ALA A 11 -21.15 -26.39 5.55
N ALA A 12 -20.83 -26.94 6.73
CA ALA A 12 -20.08 -26.24 7.77
C ALA A 12 -18.62 -25.98 7.38
N VAL A 13 -17.98 -26.90 6.66
CA VAL A 13 -16.59 -26.77 6.19
C VAL A 13 -16.46 -25.66 5.14
N VAL A 14 -17.41 -25.53 4.22
CA VAL A 14 -17.41 -24.47 3.20
C VAL A 14 -17.57 -23.07 3.82
N ALA A 15 -18.41 -22.94 4.84
CA ALA A 15 -18.61 -21.69 5.54
C ALA A 15 -17.34 -21.23 6.30
N LEU A 16 -16.54 -22.15 6.84
CA LEU A 16 -15.31 -21.87 7.55
C LEU A 16 -14.21 -21.31 6.62
N VAL A 17 -14.07 -21.87 5.42
CA VAL A 17 -13.09 -21.40 4.41
C VAL A 17 -13.43 -19.99 3.95
N GLY A 18 -14.71 -19.66 3.73
CA GLY A 18 -15.15 -18.34 3.35
C GLY A 18 -14.89 -17.28 4.43
N ALA A 19 -15.07 -17.62 5.71
CA ALA A 19 -14.83 -16.73 6.83
C ALA A 19 -13.34 -16.39 6.99
N VAL A 20 -12.43 -17.34 6.81
CA VAL A 20 -10.98 -17.13 6.88
C VAL A 20 -10.50 -16.21 5.76
N ALA A 21 -11.00 -16.35 4.53
CA ALA A 21 -10.65 -15.49 3.41
C ALA A 21 -11.09 -14.02 3.62
N LEU A 22 -12.24 -13.81 4.25
CA LEU A 22 -12.73 -12.45 4.58
C LEU A 22 -11.90 -11.80 5.69
N MET A 23 -11.45 -12.55 6.68
CA MET A 23 -10.63 -12.03 7.78
C MET A 23 -9.23 -11.60 7.34
N ALA A 24 -8.66 -12.23 6.32
CA ALA A 24 -7.33 -11.87 5.79
C ALA A 24 -7.29 -10.49 5.13
N GLN A 25 -8.45 -9.91 4.77
CA GLN A 25 -8.56 -8.58 4.16
C GLN A 25 -9.12 -7.52 5.11
N SER A 26 -9.44 -7.87 6.36
CA SER A 26 -10.01 -6.95 7.31
C SER A 26 -8.92 -6.22 8.10
N GLY A 27 -8.74 -4.96 7.80
CA GLY A 27 -7.92 -4.02 8.56
C GLY A 27 -8.68 -2.71 8.70
N LYS A 28 -8.36 -1.95 9.73
CA LYS A 28 -8.91 -0.61 9.89
C LYS A 28 -8.16 0.36 8.99
N ILE A 29 -8.89 1.13 8.19
CA ILE A 29 -8.28 2.14 7.33
C ILE A 29 -7.80 3.32 8.18
N VAL A 30 -6.53 3.63 8.09
CA VAL A 30 -5.90 4.79 8.76
C VAL A 30 -5.88 6.00 7.84
N ALA A 31 -5.51 5.81 6.57
CA ALA A 31 -5.45 6.85 5.57
C ALA A 31 -5.51 6.26 4.17
N THR A 32 -5.98 7.02 3.20
CA THR A 32 -6.08 6.57 1.81
C THR A 32 -5.87 7.74 0.85
N GLY A 33 -5.44 7.45 -0.37
CA GLY A 33 -5.26 8.46 -1.40
C GLY A 33 -5.13 7.87 -2.79
N THR A 34 -5.22 8.73 -3.78
CA THR A 34 -5.11 8.36 -5.19
C THR A 34 -3.76 8.81 -5.73
N PHE A 35 -3.10 7.92 -6.50
CA PHE A 35 -1.86 8.26 -7.17
C PHE A 35 -2.10 9.26 -8.30
N HIS A 36 -1.19 10.20 -8.42
CA HIS A 36 -1.01 11.03 -9.61
C HIS A 36 0.40 10.83 -10.16
N GLY A 37 0.59 11.13 -11.45
CA GLY A 37 1.92 11.10 -12.06
C GLY A 37 2.76 12.31 -11.64
N ALA A 38 4.07 12.14 -11.71
CA ALA A 38 5.06 13.20 -11.62
C ALA A 38 5.96 13.10 -12.86
N ALA A 39 7.13 12.43 -12.78
CA ALA A 39 7.95 12.20 -13.96
C ALA A 39 7.32 11.21 -14.96
N HIS A 40 6.51 10.28 -14.46
CA HIS A 40 5.83 9.27 -15.28
C HIS A 40 4.37 9.12 -14.88
N SER A 41 3.55 8.65 -15.81
CA SER A 41 2.15 8.33 -15.53
C SER A 41 2.06 7.27 -14.43
N THR A 42 1.35 7.58 -13.35
CA THR A 42 1.17 6.69 -12.21
C THR A 42 -0.28 6.80 -11.75
N SER A 43 -0.92 5.66 -11.53
CA SER A 43 -2.34 5.60 -11.17
C SER A 43 -2.61 4.51 -10.15
N GLY A 44 -3.82 4.53 -9.61
CA GLY A 44 -4.26 3.60 -8.57
C GLY A 44 -4.44 4.28 -7.24
N ARG A 45 -4.59 3.48 -6.19
CA ARG A 45 -4.88 3.95 -4.84
C ARG A 45 -3.88 3.39 -3.85
N ALA A 46 -3.51 4.20 -2.87
CA ALA A 46 -2.71 3.79 -1.72
C ALA A 46 -3.59 3.84 -0.47
N THR A 47 -3.54 2.82 0.37
CA THR A 47 -4.30 2.77 1.60
C THR A 47 -3.41 2.22 2.72
N VAL A 48 -3.39 2.91 3.85
CA VAL A 48 -2.72 2.45 5.06
C VAL A 48 -3.75 1.79 5.97
N TYR A 49 -3.49 0.53 6.32
CA TYR A 49 -4.33 -0.27 7.22
C TYR A 49 -3.63 -0.50 8.54
N SER A 50 -4.39 -0.51 9.62
CA SER A 50 -3.93 -0.91 10.94
C SER A 50 -4.49 -2.29 11.28
N GLY A 51 -3.61 -3.24 11.63
CA GLY A 51 -3.98 -4.57 12.09
C GLY A 51 -4.27 -4.61 13.58
N GLU A 52 -4.53 -5.82 14.10
CA GLU A 52 -4.93 -6.05 15.49
C GLU A 52 -3.93 -5.55 16.54
N ASN A 53 -2.64 -5.63 16.25
CA ASN A 53 -1.58 -5.21 17.17
C ASN A 53 -1.06 -3.80 16.86
N GLY A 54 -1.82 -3.00 16.12
CA GLY A 54 -1.39 -1.69 15.68
C GLY A 54 -0.35 -1.71 14.56
N ALA A 55 -0.02 -2.88 14.01
CA ALA A 55 0.87 -3.02 12.88
C ALA A 55 0.27 -2.34 11.63
N LEU A 56 1.07 -1.56 10.93
CA LEU A 56 0.62 -0.82 9.75
C LEU A 56 1.07 -1.51 8.47
N THR A 57 0.18 -1.53 7.48
CA THR A 57 0.44 -2.05 6.14
C THR A 57 0.01 -1.03 5.10
N LEU A 58 0.86 -0.77 4.12
CA LEU A 58 0.49 -0.02 2.93
C LEU A 58 0.02 -0.99 1.84
N ARG A 59 -1.17 -0.75 1.30
CA ARG A 59 -1.69 -1.52 0.18
C ARG A 59 -1.86 -0.61 -1.03
N LEU A 60 -1.31 -1.02 -2.15
CA LEU A 60 -1.57 -0.41 -3.45
C LEU A 60 -2.64 -1.24 -4.16
N THR A 61 -3.66 -0.58 -4.70
CA THR A 61 -4.76 -1.22 -5.44
C THR A 61 -4.95 -0.56 -6.80
N ASN A 62 -5.24 -1.36 -7.82
CA ASN A 62 -5.35 -0.90 -9.21
C ASN A 62 -4.13 -0.09 -9.64
N PHE A 63 -2.97 -0.44 -9.09
CA PHE A 63 -1.73 0.32 -9.28
C PHE A 63 -1.15 0.09 -10.67
N LYS A 64 -0.64 1.17 -11.25
CA LYS A 64 0.10 1.12 -12.51
C LYS A 64 1.09 2.28 -12.58
N THR A 65 2.32 1.97 -12.99
CA THR A 65 3.36 2.95 -13.28
C THR A 65 4.25 2.47 -14.41
N SER A 66 5.16 3.31 -14.87
CA SER A 66 6.15 2.93 -15.90
C SER A 66 7.24 2.04 -15.33
N ASN A 67 7.91 1.27 -16.19
CA ASN A 67 9.13 0.55 -15.82
C ASN A 67 10.23 1.54 -15.45
N GLY A 68 11.00 1.16 -14.46
CA GLY A 68 12.17 1.91 -14.07
C GLY A 68 13.16 1.02 -13.34
N PRO A 69 14.48 1.30 -13.47
CA PRO A 69 15.48 0.55 -12.73
C PRO A 69 15.44 0.96 -11.27
N ASN A 70 15.32 0.00 -10.36
CA ASN A 70 15.41 0.22 -8.93
C ASN A 70 14.33 1.17 -8.37
N LEU A 71 13.05 0.88 -8.68
CA LEU A 71 11.92 1.58 -8.09
C LEU A 71 11.68 1.14 -6.66
N HIS A 72 11.50 2.10 -5.76
CA HIS A 72 11.17 1.90 -4.36
C HIS A 72 9.85 2.56 -3.99
N VAL A 73 9.22 2.05 -2.94
CA VAL A 73 8.02 2.64 -2.34
C VAL A 73 8.44 3.39 -1.09
N LEU A 74 8.23 4.70 -1.08
CA LEU A 74 8.61 5.56 0.05
C LEU A 74 7.37 6.15 0.71
N LEU A 75 7.38 6.18 2.03
CA LEU A 75 6.54 7.11 2.79
C LEU A 75 7.34 8.40 2.98
N ILE A 76 6.72 9.54 2.72
CA ILE A 76 7.39 10.82 2.82
C ILE A 76 6.68 11.77 3.80
N ALA A 77 7.48 12.55 4.54
CA ALA A 77 6.98 13.52 5.50
C ALA A 77 6.61 14.83 4.77
N ALA A 78 5.65 14.73 3.86
CA ALA A 78 5.11 15.82 3.07
C ALA A 78 3.65 15.52 2.74
N SER A 79 2.89 16.55 2.37
CA SER A 79 1.49 16.38 1.97
C SER A 79 1.34 15.78 0.58
N ASP A 80 2.34 15.97 -0.28
CA ASP A 80 2.40 15.45 -1.65
C ASP A 80 3.82 15.59 -2.19
N ALA A 81 4.08 15.06 -3.38
CA ALA A 81 5.31 15.28 -4.13
C ALA A 81 4.96 15.40 -5.62
N GLU A 82 5.01 16.63 -6.15
CA GLU A 82 4.65 16.91 -7.54
C GLU A 82 5.84 16.78 -8.47
N ASP A 83 7.03 17.25 -8.05
CA ASP A 83 8.23 17.13 -8.87
C ASP A 83 9.41 16.57 -8.05
N ASN A 84 10.50 16.27 -8.73
CA ASN A 84 11.69 15.70 -8.13
C ASN A 84 12.54 16.70 -7.37
N GLU A 85 12.69 17.87 -7.93
CA GLU A 85 13.66 18.85 -7.44
C GLU A 85 13.26 19.38 -6.08
N ASP A 86 12.00 19.73 -5.93
CA ASP A 86 11.46 20.19 -4.66
C ASP A 86 11.52 19.12 -3.58
N PHE A 87 11.24 17.88 -3.95
CA PHE A 87 11.27 16.74 -3.06
C PHE A 87 12.67 16.47 -2.50
N LEU A 88 13.69 16.54 -3.35
CA LEU A 88 15.08 16.27 -2.96
C LEU A 88 15.74 17.44 -2.24
N LYS A 89 15.53 18.65 -2.71
CA LYS A 89 16.16 19.88 -2.16
C LYS A 89 15.68 20.23 -0.76
N LYS A 90 14.44 19.91 -0.43
CA LYS A 90 13.86 20.23 0.89
C LYS A 90 14.26 19.27 2.00
N GLY A 91 15.05 18.24 1.69
CA GLY A 91 15.48 17.28 2.70
C GLY A 91 14.31 16.57 3.40
N ILE A 92 13.28 16.23 2.65
CA ILE A 92 12.06 15.60 3.18
C ILE A 92 12.41 14.24 3.78
N GLU A 93 12.05 14.03 5.04
CA GLU A 93 12.21 12.73 5.68
C GLU A 93 11.39 11.65 4.97
N ARG A 94 11.96 10.46 4.88
CA ARG A 94 11.34 9.33 4.19
C ARG A 94 11.55 8.03 4.95
N VAL A 95 10.62 7.11 4.76
CA VAL A 95 10.76 5.72 5.17
C VAL A 95 10.68 4.86 3.91
N ASP A 96 11.76 4.14 3.63
CA ASP A 96 11.82 3.24 2.48
C ASP A 96 11.12 1.92 2.83
N LEU A 97 10.04 1.58 2.14
CA LEU A 97 9.29 0.35 2.35
C LEU A 97 9.82 -0.82 1.50
N GLY A 98 10.86 -0.57 0.72
CA GLY A 98 11.50 -1.57 -0.12
C GLY A 98 11.23 -1.39 -1.60
N SER A 99 11.77 -2.31 -2.39
CA SER A 99 11.62 -2.31 -3.84
C SER A 99 10.16 -2.48 -4.25
N LEU A 100 9.75 -1.76 -5.30
CA LEU A 100 8.43 -1.94 -5.89
C LEU A 100 8.30 -3.39 -6.38
N LYS A 101 7.25 -4.08 -5.91
CA LYS A 101 7.04 -5.50 -6.22
C LYS A 101 6.60 -5.74 -7.65
N GLY A 102 5.89 -4.78 -8.24
CA GLY A 102 5.47 -4.85 -9.62
C GLY A 102 4.99 -3.49 -10.12
N ASN A 103 5.11 -3.26 -11.43
CA ASN A 103 4.66 -2.01 -12.07
C ASN A 103 3.14 -1.91 -12.15
N GLU A 104 2.45 -3.00 -11.95
CA GLU A 104 1.02 -3.12 -12.18
C GLU A 104 0.41 -4.11 -11.20
N GLY A 105 -0.76 -3.80 -10.69
CA GLY A 105 -1.54 -4.71 -9.84
C GLY A 105 -1.50 -4.37 -8.35
N ASP A 106 -2.27 -5.15 -7.60
CA ASP A 106 -2.42 -4.99 -6.15
C ASP A 106 -1.21 -5.56 -5.42
N GLN A 107 -0.72 -4.85 -4.42
CA GLN A 107 0.49 -5.24 -3.68
C GLN A 107 0.53 -4.59 -2.31
N ASN A 108 1.20 -5.26 -1.36
CA ASN A 108 1.29 -4.83 0.03
C ASN A 108 2.75 -4.58 0.44
N TYR A 109 2.91 -3.67 1.39
CA TYR A 109 4.21 -3.32 2.01
C TYR A 109 4.04 -3.20 3.51
N ASP A 110 4.92 -3.84 4.26
CA ASP A 110 4.97 -3.66 5.71
C ASP A 110 5.54 -2.29 6.03
N ILE A 111 4.88 -1.57 6.94
CA ILE A 111 5.38 -0.30 7.45
C ILE A 111 6.14 -0.60 8.75
N PRO A 112 7.40 -0.14 8.88
CA PRO A 112 8.18 -0.40 10.08
C PRO A 112 7.49 0.06 11.36
N ALA A 113 7.62 -0.73 12.43
CA ALA A 113 7.09 -0.38 13.75
C ALA A 113 7.65 0.98 14.21
N GLY A 114 6.79 1.80 14.81
CA GLY A 114 7.18 3.12 15.28
C GLY A 114 7.05 4.23 14.23
N THR A 115 6.66 3.90 13.01
CA THR A 115 6.37 4.90 11.98
C THR A 115 5.08 5.66 12.33
N ASP A 116 5.16 6.98 12.39
CA ASP A 116 4.00 7.82 12.70
C ASP A 116 3.21 8.14 11.42
N PRO A 117 1.99 7.61 11.26
CA PRO A 117 1.18 7.87 10.07
C PRO A 117 0.70 9.33 9.96
N GLU A 118 0.72 10.08 11.04
CA GLU A 118 0.40 11.51 11.01
C GLU A 118 1.52 12.36 10.42
N LYS A 119 2.76 11.86 10.50
CA LYS A 119 3.94 12.54 9.96
C LYS A 119 4.13 12.26 8.47
N TYR A 120 3.94 11.02 8.05
CA TYR A 120 4.17 10.58 6.67
C TYR A 120 2.85 10.57 5.91
N LYS A 121 2.56 11.68 5.24
CA LYS A 121 1.25 11.95 4.63
C LYS A 121 1.19 11.70 3.13
N ALA A 122 2.23 11.15 2.53
CA ALA A 122 2.22 10.79 1.12
C ALA A 122 3.09 9.58 0.85
N VAL A 123 2.76 8.88 -0.25
CA VAL A 123 3.54 7.77 -0.80
C VAL A 123 4.22 8.28 -2.07
N SER A 124 5.50 7.99 -2.25
CA SER A 124 6.21 8.25 -3.51
C SER A 124 6.70 6.94 -4.11
N ILE A 125 6.52 6.80 -5.42
CA ILE A 125 7.16 5.74 -6.20
C ILE A 125 8.44 6.35 -6.77
N PHE A 126 9.57 5.96 -6.21
CA PHE A 126 10.83 6.67 -6.38
C PHE A 126 11.88 5.78 -7.05
N CYS A 127 12.50 6.30 -8.09
CA CYS A 127 13.62 5.65 -8.75
C CYS A 127 14.92 6.04 -8.08
N GLU A 128 15.48 5.14 -7.28
CA GLU A 128 16.70 5.39 -6.51
C GLU A 128 17.92 5.65 -7.42
N ARG A 129 17.97 4.98 -8.55
CA ARG A 129 19.10 5.10 -9.47
C ARG A 129 19.23 6.48 -10.10
N PHE A 130 18.11 7.10 -10.44
CA PHE A 130 18.08 8.41 -11.12
C PHE A 130 17.58 9.54 -10.24
N ASN A 131 17.25 9.27 -8.98
CA ASN A 131 16.65 10.24 -8.06
C ASN A 131 15.40 10.90 -8.66
N VAL A 132 14.47 10.07 -9.16
CA VAL A 132 13.28 10.55 -9.88
C VAL A 132 12.02 10.07 -9.17
N ASN A 133 11.13 11.00 -8.83
CA ASN A 133 9.79 10.69 -8.36
C ASN A 133 8.89 10.39 -9.57
N PHE A 134 8.48 9.13 -9.72
CA PHE A 134 7.59 8.70 -10.81
C PHE A 134 6.17 9.19 -10.60
N GLY A 135 5.70 9.14 -9.38
CA GLY A 135 4.37 9.58 -9.00
C GLY A 135 4.18 9.48 -7.50
N ALA A 136 3.11 10.06 -7.00
CA ALA A 136 2.84 10.13 -5.57
C ALA A 136 1.34 10.01 -5.27
N ALA A 137 1.03 9.61 -4.04
CA ALA A 137 -0.33 9.57 -3.54
C ALA A 137 -0.40 10.31 -2.21
N PRO A 138 -1.05 11.49 -2.15
CA PRO A 138 -1.35 12.13 -0.88
C PRO A 138 -2.35 11.28 -0.09
N LEU A 139 -2.08 11.10 1.20
CA LEU A 139 -2.88 10.28 2.10
C LEU A 139 -3.72 11.16 3.02
N ALA A 140 -5.01 10.87 3.10
CA ALA A 140 -5.95 11.56 3.98
C ALA A 140 -6.77 10.55 4.79
N LYS A 141 -7.22 10.98 5.97
CA LYS A 141 -8.11 10.17 6.83
C LYS A 141 -9.50 10.00 6.26
#